data_885e2b0db53c2f2299dfa07d927fcb57
#
_entry.id   885e2b0db53c2f2299dfa07d927fcb57
#
_cell.length_a   1.000
_cell.length_b   1.000
_cell.length_c   1.000
_cell.angle_alpha   90.00
_cell.angle_beta   90.00
_cell.angle_gamma   90.00
#
_symmetry.space_group_name_H-M   'P 1'
#
loop_
_entity.id
_entity.type
_entity.pdbx_description
1 polymer ?
#
loop_
_entity_poly.entity_id
_entity_poly.type
_entity_poly.pdbx_seq_one_letter_code
_entity_poly.pdbx_strand_id
1 'polypeptide(L)' 'MVKGKLERKYRLIHNGRELSKGLLSEAGKYDAFQILVQRFDSGVEGAIDPDEVEVIDVTEEKKE' A
#
# COMPACT_ATOMS: atom_id res chain seq x y z
N MET A 1 -23.04 10.13 -15.14
CA MET A 1 -22.29 10.00 -14.86
C MET A 1 -22.03 9.61 -13.68
N VAL A 2 -21.51 9.11 -13.40
CA VAL A 2 -21.28 8.66 -12.39
C VAL A 2 -20.42 9.13 -11.80
N LYS A 3 -20.26 9.54 -11.26
CA LYS A 3 -19.47 9.98 -10.80
C LYS A 3 -19.45 9.66 -9.63
N GLY A 4 -19.18 9.67 -8.84
CA GLY A 4 -19.17 9.35 -7.65
C GLY A 4 -18.44 8.24 -7.13
N LYS A 5 -17.68 7.59 -7.90
CA LYS A 5 -17.00 6.55 -7.47
C LYS A 5 -15.83 7.00 -6.73
N LEU A 6 -15.59 6.68 -5.50
CA LEU A 6 -14.44 6.99 -4.75
C LEU A 6 -13.28 6.16 -5.19
N GLU A 7 -12.12 6.80 -5.38
CA GLU A 7 -10.96 6.04 -5.69
C GLU A 7 -10.29 5.75 -4.42
N ARG A 8 -10.05 4.53 -4.09
CA ARG A 8 -9.40 4.16 -2.86
C ARG A 8 -7.93 4.36 -2.96
N LYS A 9 -7.36 4.96 -1.93
CA LYS A 9 -5.94 5.22 -1.88
C LYS A 9 -5.38 4.68 -0.59
N TYR A 10 -4.15 4.24 -0.65
CA TYR A 10 -3.54 3.59 0.48
C TYR A 10 -2.09 3.99 0.66
N ARG A 11 -1.59 3.85 1.87
CA ARG A 11 -0.19 4.02 2.15
C ARG A 11 0.30 2.78 2.83
N LEU A 12 1.53 2.41 2.55
CA LEU A 12 2.16 1.30 3.23
C LEU A 12 3.25 1.84 4.12
N ILE A 13 3.19 1.54 5.39
CA ILE A 13 4.12 2.08 6.37
C ILE A 13 4.85 0.93 7.06
N HIS A 14 6.13 1.07 7.22
CA HIS A 14 6.91 0.08 7.94
C HIS A 14 7.86 0.81 8.85
N ASN A 15 7.72 0.59 10.14
CA ASN A 15 8.55 1.25 11.15
C ASN A 15 8.47 2.76 11.01
N GLY A 16 7.30 3.27 10.75
CA GLY A 16 7.11 4.69 10.63
C GLY A 16 7.56 5.28 9.33
N ARG A 17 8.05 4.46 8.40
CA ARG A 17 8.50 4.95 7.14
C ARG A 17 7.58 4.57 6.04
N GLU A 18 7.28 5.49 5.15
CA GLU A 18 6.41 5.21 4.03
C GLU A 18 7.17 4.44 2.99
N LEU A 19 6.62 3.32 2.57
CA LEU A 19 7.30 2.45 1.63
C LEU A 19 7.10 2.84 0.19
N SER A 20 6.03 3.57 -0.12
CA SER A 20 5.80 3.96 -1.48
C SER A 20 5.97 5.44 -1.60
N LYS A 21 6.19 5.92 -2.82
CA LYS A 21 6.37 7.26 -3.04
C LYS A 21 5.13 8.01 -3.11
N GLY A 22 4.06 7.62 -2.86
CA GLY A 22 2.82 8.35 -2.91
C GLY A 22 1.72 7.43 -2.60
N LEU A 23 0.51 7.84 -2.86
CA LEU A 23 -0.64 7.02 -2.57
C LEU A 23 -0.77 5.93 -3.61
N LEU A 24 -1.19 4.76 -3.18
CA LEU A 24 -1.36 3.63 -4.06
C LEU A 24 -2.82 3.36 -4.28
N SER A 25 -3.17 2.99 -5.49
CA SER A 25 -4.52 2.53 -5.77
C SER A 25 -4.68 1.16 -5.14
N GLU A 26 -5.87 0.63 -5.17
CA GLU A 26 -6.11 -0.68 -4.62
C GLU A 26 -5.27 -1.73 -5.33
N ALA A 27 -5.21 -1.65 -6.64
CA ALA A 27 -4.40 -2.59 -7.40
C ALA A 27 -2.91 -2.37 -7.11
N GLY A 28 -2.50 -1.13 -7.02
CA GLY A 28 -1.10 -0.85 -6.73
C GLY A 28 -0.69 -1.33 -5.36
N LYS A 29 -1.59 -1.18 -4.39
CA LYS A 29 -1.32 -1.66 -3.05
C LYS A 29 -1.14 -3.17 -3.07
N TYR A 30 -2.01 -3.85 -3.76
CA TYR A 30 -1.94 -5.29 -3.84
C TYR A 30 -0.62 -5.74 -4.49
N ASP A 31 -0.24 -5.09 -5.59
CA ASP A 31 0.99 -5.44 -6.27
C ASP A 31 2.20 -5.19 -5.39
N ALA A 32 2.21 -4.08 -4.70
CA ALA A 32 3.34 -3.76 -3.84
C ALA A 32 3.46 -4.77 -2.71
N PHE A 33 2.31 -5.16 -2.16
CA PHE A 33 2.33 -6.11 -1.08
C PHE A 33 2.81 -7.48 -1.55
N GLN A 34 2.41 -7.87 -2.74
CA GLN A 34 2.84 -9.13 -3.32
C GLN A 34 4.37 -9.16 -3.49
N ILE A 35 4.94 -8.05 -3.89
CA ILE A 35 6.38 -7.99 -4.02
C ILE A 35 7.05 -8.17 -2.67
N LEU A 36 6.50 -7.56 -1.64
CA LEU A 36 7.06 -7.71 -0.30
C LEU A 36 6.99 -9.16 0.15
N VAL A 37 5.86 -9.79 -0.10
CA VAL A 37 5.69 -11.18 0.30
C VAL A 37 6.69 -12.06 -0.43
N GLN A 38 6.84 -11.85 -1.71
CA GLN A 38 7.74 -12.67 -2.49
C GLN A 38 9.18 -12.52 -2.04
N ARG A 39 9.58 -11.32 -1.73
CA ARG A 39 10.94 -11.11 -1.28
C ARG A 39 11.18 -11.76 0.06
N PHE A 40 10.22 -11.63 0.94
CA PHE A 40 10.34 -12.20 2.26
C PHE A 40 10.40 -13.73 2.18
N ASP A 41 9.52 -14.30 1.38
CA ASP A 41 9.49 -15.75 1.22
C ASP A 41 10.75 -16.28 0.57
N SER A 42 11.37 -15.50 -0.27
CA SER A 42 12.57 -15.95 -0.96
C SER A 42 13.82 -15.79 -0.09
N GLY A 43 13.69 -15.23 1.08
CA GLY A 43 14.82 -15.08 1.95
C GLY A 43 15.78 -14.01 1.54
N VAL A 44 15.30 -13.01 0.82
CA VAL A 44 16.15 -11.92 0.40
C VAL A 44 16.62 -11.17 1.65
N GLU A 45 17.91 -10.91 1.71
CA GLU A 45 18.44 -10.26 2.86
C GLU A 45 17.90 -8.86 2.98
N GLY A 46 17.47 -8.47 4.13
CA GLY A 46 16.89 -7.17 4.32
C GLY A 46 15.44 -7.07 3.91
N ALA A 47 14.82 -8.17 3.58
CA ALA A 47 13.43 -8.12 3.15
C ALA A 47 12.55 -7.70 4.32
N ILE A 48 11.50 -6.97 4.00
CA ILE A 48 10.58 -6.52 5.01
C ILE A 48 9.53 -7.57 5.25
N ASP A 49 9.27 -7.84 6.52
CA ASP A 49 8.24 -8.79 6.89
C ASP A 49 6.89 -8.17 6.58
N PRO A 50 6.11 -8.78 5.69
CA PRO A 50 4.83 -8.19 5.33
C PRO A 50 3.87 -8.05 6.51
N ASP A 51 4.03 -8.88 7.52
CA ASP A 51 3.18 -8.78 8.69
C ASP A 51 3.46 -7.53 9.48
N GLU A 52 4.57 -6.90 9.26
CA GLU A 52 4.92 -5.70 9.97
C GLU A 52 4.59 -4.44 9.21
N VAL A 53 3.99 -4.58 8.05
CA VAL A 53 3.64 -3.44 7.24
C VAL A 53 2.23 -3.00 7.57
N GLU A 54 2.08 -1.69 7.83
CA GLU A 54 0.78 -1.17 8.11
C GLU A 54 0.17 -0.65 6.85
N VAL A 55 -1.06 -0.99 6.57
CA VAL A 55 -1.78 -0.50 5.41
C VAL A 55 -2.77 0.52 5.89
N ILE A 56 -2.62 1.75 5.44
CA ILE A 56 -3.47 2.82 5.88
C ILE A 56 -4.36 3.26 4.73
N ASP A 57 -5.65 3.21 4.95
CA ASP A 57 -6.61 3.62 3.95
C ASP A 57 -6.80 5.12 4.08
N VAL A 58 -6.33 5.86 3.10
CA VAL A 58 -6.43 7.30 3.12
C VAL A 58 -7.37 7.82 2.07
N THR A 59 -8.34 6.99 1.68
CA THR A 59 -9.34 7.40 0.72
C THR A 59 -10.03 8.63 1.25
N GLU A 60 -10.09 9.70 0.41
CA GLU A 60 -10.69 10.84 0.85
C GLU A 60 -11.88 11.18 0.16
N GLU A 61 -12.87 11.71 0.78
CA GLU A 61 -13.94 12.08 0.10
C GLU A 61 -13.75 13.41 -0.30
N LYS A 62 -13.79 13.83 -1.29
CA LYS A 62 -13.46 15.03 -1.77
C LYS A 62 -14.41 15.90 -1.56
N LYS A 63 -14.62 16.66 -1.09
CA LYS A 63 -15.47 17.41 -0.87
C LYS A 63 -15.42 18.42 -1.44
N GLU A 64 -15.48 18.91 -1.92
CA GLU A 64 -15.42 19.89 -2.46
C GLU A 64 -15.55 20.13 -3.00
#